data_adaecdfb57d01106f6d592d4a783644a
#
_entry.id   adaecdfb57d01106f6d592d4a783644a
#
_cell.length_a   1.000
_cell.length_b   1.000
_cell.length_c   1.000
_cell.angle_alpha   90.00
_cell.angle_beta   90.00
_cell.angle_gamma   90.00
#
_symmetry.space_group_name_H-M   'P 1'
#
loop_
_entity.id
_entity.type
_entity.pdbx_description
1 polymer ?
#
loop_
_entity_poly.entity_id
_entity_poly.type
_entity_poly.pdbx_seq_one_letter_code
_entity_poly.pdbx_strand_id
1 'polypeptide(L)'
;MDTTRTIEAGELSADEIIDALHDGQRLQVSVELLDQQHQITLRYDGETYYCETPTRLHKHSDEAAMRACIEERGYAAAPEESA
;
A
#
# COMPACT_ATOMS: atom_id res chain seq x y z
N MET A 1 8.15 18.22 -5.08
CA MET A 1 9.13 17.17 -4.92
C MET A 1 8.45 15.88 -4.48
N ASP A 2 8.73 14.82 -5.21
CA ASP A 2 8.12 13.54 -4.84
C ASP A 2 8.77 13.00 -3.60
N THR A 3 7.96 12.62 -2.65
CA THR A 3 8.44 11.98 -1.44
C THR A 3 8.14 10.50 -1.55
N THR A 4 9.18 9.71 -1.64
CA THR A 4 9.03 8.26 -1.70
C THR A 4 9.57 7.67 -0.41
N ARG A 5 8.77 6.84 0.22
CA ARG A 5 9.14 6.19 1.46
C ARG A 5 9.08 4.69 1.26
N THR A 6 10.11 3.99 1.67
CA THR A 6 10.15 2.53 1.57
C THR A 6 9.76 1.93 2.91
N ILE A 7 8.81 1.01 2.88
CA ILE A 7 8.37 0.31 4.08
C ILE A 7 8.33 -1.18 3.78
N GLU A 8 8.25 -1.98 4.82
CA GLU A 8 8.09 -3.41 4.65
C GLU A 8 6.62 -3.77 4.81
N ALA A 9 6.20 -4.82 4.13
CA ALA A 9 4.83 -5.29 4.27
C ALA A 9 4.56 -5.57 5.74
N GLY A 10 3.49 -5.00 6.27
CA GLY A 10 3.15 -5.17 7.67
C GLY A 10 3.75 -4.15 8.60
N GLU A 11 4.54 -3.21 8.07
CA GLU A 11 5.16 -2.20 8.93
C GLU A 11 4.17 -1.14 9.37
N LEU A 12 3.28 -0.74 8.49
CA LEU A 12 2.27 0.28 8.77
C LEU A 12 0.88 -0.33 8.71
N SER A 13 -0.04 0.22 9.47
CA SER A 13 -1.43 -0.17 9.40
C SER A 13 -2.04 0.40 8.11
N ALA A 14 -3.22 -0.11 7.75
CA ALA A 14 -3.93 0.42 6.58
C ALA A 14 -4.24 1.90 6.77
N ASP A 15 -4.61 2.31 7.97
CA ASP A 15 -4.88 3.73 8.24
C ASP A 15 -3.64 4.58 8.01
N GLU A 16 -2.50 4.11 8.47
CA GLU A 16 -1.26 4.85 8.31
C GLU A 16 -0.86 4.94 6.85
N ILE A 17 -1.06 3.86 6.11
CA ILE A 17 -0.76 3.87 4.67
C ILE A 17 -1.67 4.86 3.95
N ILE A 18 -2.97 4.80 4.22
CA ILE A 18 -3.92 5.70 3.57
C ILE A 18 -3.61 7.16 3.91
N ASP A 19 -3.29 7.44 5.17
CA ASP A 19 -2.94 8.80 5.58
C ASP A 19 -1.71 9.30 4.83
N ALA A 20 -0.70 8.45 4.67
CA ALA A 20 0.51 8.84 3.96
C ALA A 20 0.20 9.12 2.49
N LEU A 21 -0.67 8.33 1.88
CA LEU A 21 -1.06 8.56 0.50
C LEU A 21 -1.82 9.87 0.35
N HIS A 22 -2.70 10.18 1.29
CA HIS A 22 -3.43 11.44 1.26
C HIS A 22 -2.50 12.64 1.45
N ASP A 23 -1.37 12.40 2.09
CA ASP A 23 -0.39 13.43 2.32
C ASP A 23 0.53 13.63 1.11
N GLY A 24 0.29 12.89 0.05
CA GLY A 24 1.06 13.02 -1.18
C GLY A 24 2.30 12.16 -1.23
N GLN A 25 2.48 11.26 -0.28
CA GLN A 25 3.64 10.38 -0.28
C GLN A 25 3.41 9.19 -1.18
N ARG A 26 4.50 8.76 -1.81
CA ARG A 26 4.50 7.51 -2.55
C ARG A 26 5.17 6.47 -1.66
N LEU A 27 4.54 5.33 -1.51
CA LEU A 27 5.07 4.29 -0.65
C LEU A 27 5.54 3.12 -1.50
N GLN A 28 6.76 2.66 -1.24
CA GLN A 28 7.25 1.43 -1.82
C GLN A 28 7.23 0.37 -0.74
N VAL A 29 6.43 -0.67 -0.95
CA VAL A 29 6.28 -1.74 0.03
C VAL A 29 7.12 -2.92 -0.41
N SER A 30 8.03 -3.34 0.46
CA SER A 30 8.83 -4.53 0.19
C SER A 30 8.07 -5.75 0.68
N VAL A 31 7.82 -6.68 -0.23
CA VAL A 31 7.11 -7.91 0.09
C VAL A 31 8.03 -9.08 -0.22
N GLU A 32 8.18 -9.98 0.72
CA GLU A 32 9.00 -11.16 0.52
C GLU A 32 8.10 -12.37 0.27
N LEU A 33 8.28 -12.98 -0.89
CA LEU A 33 7.49 -14.13 -1.30
C LEU A 33 8.40 -15.16 -1.89
N LEU A 34 8.37 -16.37 -1.40
CA LEU A 34 9.12 -17.48 -1.97
C LEU A 34 10.59 -17.14 -2.15
N ASP A 35 11.18 -16.55 -1.11
CA ASP A 35 12.59 -16.17 -1.11
C ASP A 35 12.94 -15.07 -2.11
N GLN A 36 11.94 -14.39 -2.63
CA GLN A 36 12.18 -13.27 -3.53
C GLN A 36 11.52 -12.03 -2.96
N GLN A 37 12.20 -10.90 -3.14
CA GLN A 37 11.65 -9.63 -2.71
C GLN A 37 10.99 -8.95 -3.89
N HIS A 38 9.77 -8.48 -3.66
CA HIS A 38 9.04 -7.70 -4.65
C HIS A 38 8.75 -6.33 -4.07
N GLN A 39 8.74 -5.33 -4.93
CA GLN A 39 8.42 -3.99 -4.50
C GLN A 39 7.10 -3.57 -5.14
N ILE A 40 6.21 -3.09 -4.27
CA ILE A 40 4.90 -2.64 -4.68
C ILE A 40 4.85 -1.14 -4.44
N THR A 41 4.42 -0.38 -5.43
CA THR A 41 4.32 1.07 -5.28
C THR A 41 2.88 1.46 -5.05
N LEU A 42 2.64 2.18 -3.96
CA LEU A 42 1.32 2.69 -3.63
C LEU A 42 1.34 4.21 -3.77
N ARG A 43 0.34 4.77 -4.44
CA ARG A 43 0.26 6.21 -4.59
C ARG A 43 -1.18 6.65 -4.81
N TYR A 44 -1.41 7.94 -4.62
CA TYR A 44 -2.73 8.53 -4.77
C TYR A 44 -2.53 9.86 -5.47
N ASP A 45 -3.31 10.11 -6.54
CA ASP A 45 -3.14 11.32 -7.33
C ASP A 45 -4.19 12.38 -7.04
N GLY A 46 -4.98 12.20 -6.00
CA GLY A 46 -6.06 13.11 -5.67
C GLY A 46 -7.41 12.60 -6.09
N GLU A 47 -7.45 11.59 -6.93
CA GLU A 47 -8.69 11.00 -7.41
C GLU A 47 -8.66 9.49 -7.34
N THR A 48 -7.54 8.91 -7.72
CA THR A 48 -7.43 7.47 -7.88
C THR A 48 -6.25 6.96 -7.07
N TYR A 49 -6.46 5.82 -6.43
CA TYR A 49 -5.39 5.13 -5.70
C TYR A 49 -4.80 4.08 -6.63
N TYR A 50 -3.47 3.96 -6.59
CA TYR A 50 -2.76 3.04 -7.46
C TYR A 50 -1.95 2.07 -6.64
N CYS A 51 -1.97 0.81 -7.06
CA CYS A 51 -1.16 -0.22 -6.47
C CYS A 51 -0.41 -0.89 -7.62
N GLU A 52 0.87 -0.53 -7.77
CA GLU A 52 1.68 -1.03 -8.87
C GLU A 52 2.53 -2.20 -8.42
N THR A 53 2.26 -3.36 -8.98
CA THR A 53 3.09 -4.55 -8.76
C THR A 53 4.03 -4.71 -9.94
N PRO A 54 5.02 -5.61 -9.86
CA PRO A 54 5.91 -5.81 -10.99
C PRO A 54 5.22 -6.23 -12.28
N THR A 55 4.05 -6.85 -12.18
CA THR A 55 3.36 -7.36 -13.36
C THR A 55 2.01 -6.74 -13.62
N ARG A 56 1.48 -5.94 -12.70
CA ARG A 56 0.13 -5.40 -12.84
C ARG A 56 -0.01 -4.04 -12.19
N LEU A 57 -0.95 -3.28 -12.69
CA LEU A 57 -1.33 -2.01 -12.08
C LEU A 57 -2.79 -2.12 -11.68
N HIS A 58 -3.06 -1.96 -10.39
CA HIS A 58 -4.42 -1.95 -9.88
C HIS A 58 -4.84 -0.53 -9.57
N LYS A 59 -6.02 -0.15 -9.99
CA LYS A 59 -6.56 1.17 -9.72
C LYS A 59 -7.82 1.04 -8.90
N HIS A 60 -7.95 1.90 -7.90
CA HIS A 60 -9.13 1.92 -7.05
C HIS A 60 -9.67 3.32 -6.99
N SER A 61 -10.97 3.48 -7.19
CA SER A 61 -11.56 4.80 -7.26
C SER A 61 -11.95 5.35 -5.89
N ASP A 62 -11.92 4.54 -4.84
CA ASP A 62 -12.26 5.04 -3.53
C ASP A 62 -11.37 4.42 -2.46
N GLU A 63 -11.40 5.06 -1.30
CA GLU A 63 -10.53 4.66 -0.20
C GLU A 63 -10.85 3.26 0.30
N ALA A 64 -12.12 2.92 0.35
CA ALA A 64 -12.51 1.61 0.88
C ALA A 64 -11.95 0.47 0.03
N ALA A 65 -11.98 0.66 -1.30
CA ALA A 65 -11.44 -0.36 -2.20
C ALA A 65 -9.92 -0.47 -2.05
N MET A 66 -9.24 0.67 -1.91
CA MET A 66 -7.80 0.66 -1.71
C MET A 66 -7.44 0.00 -0.39
N ARG A 67 -8.18 0.33 0.66
CA ARG A 67 -7.94 -0.26 1.97
C ARG A 67 -8.12 -1.78 1.93
N ALA A 68 -9.16 -2.24 1.26
CA ALA A 68 -9.40 -3.68 1.14
C ALA A 68 -8.25 -4.36 0.40
N CYS A 69 -7.75 -3.71 -0.66
CA CYS A 69 -6.64 -4.26 -1.42
C CYS A 69 -5.39 -4.37 -0.55
N ILE A 70 -5.09 -3.32 0.20
CA ILE A 70 -3.92 -3.30 1.08
C ILE A 70 -4.01 -4.40 2.11
N GLU A 71 -5.18 -4.58 2.70
CA GLU A 71 -5.35 -5.56 3.75
C GLU A 71 -5.35 -6.98 3.21
N GLU A 72 -6.02 -7.20 2.09
CA GLU A 72 -6.09 -8.54 1.51
C GLU A 72 -4.75 -9.04 1.04
N ARG A 73 -3.92 -8.13 0.56
CA ARG A 73 -2.63 -8.53 0.01
C ARG A 73 -1.52 -8.53 1.04
N GLY A 74 -1.85 -8.13 2.26
CA GLY A 74 -0.88 -8.17 3.34
C GLY A 74 0.14 -7.05 3.31
N TYR A 75 -0.14 -5.97 2.59
CA TYR A 75 0.79 -4.84 2.56
C TYR A 75 0.73 -4.05 3.87
N ALA A 76 -0.39 -4.08 4.55
CA ALA A 76 -0.55 -3.39 5.81
C ALA A 76 -0.44 -4.38 6.96
N ALA A 77 -0.13 -3.85 8.13
CA ALA A 77 -0.13 -4.67 9.33
C ALA A 77 -1.53 -5.21 9.56
N ALA A 78 -1.61 -6.44 10.03
CA ALA A 78 -2.91 -7.05 10.30
C ALA A 78 -3.64 -6.21 11.33
N PRO A 79 -4.97 -6.05 11.18
CA PRO A 79 -5.72 -5.30 12.18
C PRO A 79 -5.56 -5.99 13.51
N GLU A 80 -5.49 -5.19 14.53
CA GLU A 80 -5.44 -5.73 15.85
C GLU A 80 -6.79 -6.24 16.17
N GLU A 81 -7.00 -7.43 15.76
CA GLU A 81 -8.27 -8.00 15.96
C GLU A 81 -8.35 -8.41 17.34
N SER A 82 -9.05 -7.76 18.06
CA SER A 82 -9.30 -8.27 19.34
C SER A 82 -10.37 -9.30 19.21
N ALA A 83 -10.24 -10.17 18.53
CA ALA A 83 -11.28 -11.12 18.24
C ALA A 83 -12.04 -11.56 19.46
#